data_8a3ab33d1df2f19476b3fb42da1feb96
#
_entry.id   8a3ab33d1df2f19476b3fb42da1feb96
#
_cell.length_a   1.000
_cell.length_b   1.000
_cell.length_c   1.000
_cell.angle_alpha   90.00
_cell.angle_beta   90.00
_cell.angle_gamma   90.00
#
_symmetry.space_group_name_H-M   'P 1'
#
loop_
_entity.id
_entity.type
_entity.pdbx_description
1 polymer ?
#
loop_
_entity_poly.entity_id
_entity_poly.type
_entity_poly.pdbx_seq_one_letter_code
_entity_poly.pdbx_strand_id
1 'polypeptide(L)'
;MTTRFQRREVLAAGATVVAGGMTAWASGGQAAAPEPARAPAGASRQTGPFRLGLNTSTIRGQKLPIGEVITIAERAGYQGLEPWIDELERHAASGGSLEDLGKRCRDAGIAIESAIGFFEWIVDDPARRQKGLEAARRSMELVRRIGGKRLAAPPVGATNRAMPDLVRVAQRYRALLDLGDQIGVIPQVEVWGHSRTLGRLGEAALVAMESDHPKACILPDVYHLHRGGSALGGIQLLSPRAIHVLHFNDYPADPPREKLTDADRVYPGDGVAPLKTLLQDLATGGFRVMLSLELFNRKYWSEDPLQVARTGLEKMKAIVQASQGG
;
A
#
# COMPACT_ATOMS: atom_id res chain seq x y z
N MET A 1 -45.99 31.55 -3.11
CA MET A 1 -46.59 30.30 -3.60
C MET A 1 -45.92 29.13 -2.88
N THR A 2 -46.66 28.56 -1.96
CA THR A 2 -46.20 27.57 -0.97
C THR A 2 -46.71 26.21 -1.42
N THR A 3 -45.84 25.24 -1.65
CA THR A 3 -46.28 23.87 -1.94
C THR A 3 -45.78 22.94 -0.84
N ARG A 4 -46.75 22.47 -0.03
CA ARG A 4 -46.62 21.45 1.00
C ARG A 4 -46.50 20.08 0.36
N PHE A 5 -45.56 19.27 0.83
CA PHE A 5 -45.53 17.80 0.58
C PHE A 5 -46.14 17.07 1.78
N GLN A 6 -47.18 16.27 1.51
CA GLN A 6 -47.87 15.43 2.47
C GLN A 6 -47.17 14.08 2.64
N ARG A 7 -47.08 13.64 3.88
CA ARG A 7 -46.73 12.27 4.27
C ARG A 7 -47.88 11.31 3.92
N ARG A 8 -47.58 10.16 3.37
CA ARG A 8 -48.50 9.01 3.32
C ARG A 8 -48.03 7.91 4.27
N GLU A 9 -48.84 7.59 5.24
CA GLU A 9 -48.77 6.41 6.08
C GLU A 9 -49.25 5.20 5.27
N VAL A 10 -48.62 4.05 5.50
CA VAL A 10 -49.09 2.75 4.99
C VAL A 10 -49.30 1.82 6.18
N LEU A 11 -50.52 1.41 6.31
CA LEU A 11 -51.12 0.56 7.33
C LEU A 11 -50.58 -0.89 7.28
N ALA A 12 -50.47 -1.51 8.44
CA ALA A 12 -50.26 -2.90 8.68
C ALA A 12 -51.52 -3.76 8.39
N ALA A 13 -51.33 -4.92 7.82
CA ALA A 13 -52.35 -5.95 7.76
C ALA A 13 -51.81 -7.24 8.38
N GLY A 14 -52.54 -7.72 9.41
CA GLY A 14 -52.22 -8.95 10.12
C GLY A 14 -52.64 -10.20 9.33
N ALA A 15 -52.04 -11.32 9.63
CA ALA A 15 -52.42 -12.63 9.16
C ALA A 15 -52.53 -13.62 10.31
N THR A 16 -53.61 -14.31 10.31
CA THR A 16 -54.18 -15.21 11.28
C THR A 16 -53.48 -16.58 11.26
N VAL A 17 -53.31 -17.17 12.46
CA VAL A 17 -52.84 -18.53 12.72
C VAL A 17 -53.97 -19.54 12.48
N VAL A 18 -53.68 -20.65 11.80
CA VAL A 18 -54.47 -21.89 11.86
C VAL A 18 -53.55 -23.05 12.21
N ALA A 19 -53.85 -23.72 13.32
CA ALA A 19 -53.23 -24.90 13.82
C ALA A 19 -53.93 -26.18 13.33
N GLY A 20 -53.23 -27.23 13.10
CA GLY A 20 -53.70 -28.64 12.91
C GLY A 20 -52.51 -29.45 12.40
N GLY A 21 -52.06 -30.39 13.04
CA GLY A 21 -52.35 -31.59 13.70
C GLY A 21 -51.59 -32.77 13.12
N MET A 22 -50.69 -33.33 13.94
CA MET A 22 -50.36 -34.79 14.11
C MET A 22 -49.60 -35.61 13.06
N THR A 23 -48.42 -36.03 13.52
CA THR A 23 -47.78 -37.39 13.56
C THR A 23 -47.31 -38.07 12.27
N ALA A 24 -45.97 -38.30 12.21
CA ALA A 24 -45.37 -39.60 11.94
C ALA A 24 -43.86 -39.61 12.26
N TRP A 25 -43.43 -40.59 13.01
CA TRP A 25 -42.05 -40.94 13.31
C TRP A 25 -41.34 -41.47 12.07
N ALA A 26 -40.15 -40.94 11.77
CA ALA A 26 -39.17 -41.62 10.95
C ALA A 26 -37.77 -41.34 11.54
N SER A 27 -37.14 -42.38 12.03
CA SER A 27 -35.76 -42.47 12.42
C SER A 27 -34.85 -42.30 11.20
N GLY A 28 -34.21 -41.16 11.07
CA GLY A 28 -33.23 -40.86 10.02
C GLY A 28 -31.92 -40.39 10.63
N GLY A 29 -30.86 -41.12 10.35
CA GLY A 29 -29.51 -40.88 10.89
C GLY A 29 -29.04 -39.45 10.74
N GLN A 30 -28.48 -38.91 11.80
CA GLN A 30 -27.77 -37.64 11.84
C GLN A 30 -26.51 -37.78 10.99
N ALA A 31 -26.55 -37.23 9.76
CA ALA A 31 -25.32 -36.92 9.02
C ALA A 31 -24.56 -35.85 9.82
N ALA A 32 -23.32 -36.15 10.24
CA ALA A 32 -22.44 -35.20 10.88
C ALA A 32 -22.28 -33.99 9.98
N ALA A 33 -22.49 -32.80 10.53
CA ALA A 33 -22.20 -31.54 9.85
C ALA A 33 -20.73 -31.53 9.42
N PRO A 34 -20.39 -31.06 8.22
CA PRO A 34 -19.00 -30.95 7.81
C PRO A 34 -18.26 -30.04 8.76
N GLU A 35 -17.13 -30.53 9.29
CA GLU A 35 -16.20 -29.76 10.13
C GLU A 35 -15.82 -28.46 9.36
N PRO A 36 -15.84 -27.28 10.01
CA PRO A 36 -15.42 -26.06 9.34
C PRO A 36 -13.96 -26.23 8.92
N ALA A 37 -13.69 -26.01 7.63
CA ALA A 37 -12.36 -26.07 7.05
C ALA A 37 -11.36 -25.31 7.94
N ARG A 38 -10.39 -26.08 8.47
CA ARG A 38 -9.32 -25.53 9.30
C ARG A 38 -8.60 -24.43 8.51
N ALA A 39 -8.68 -23.20 8.99
CA ALA A 39 -7.95 -22.07 8.39
C ALA A 39 -6.46 -22.45 8.31
N PRO A 40 -5.76 -22.10 7.19
CA PRO A 40 -4.37 -22.47 7.04
C PRO A 40 -3.56 -21.92 8.23
N ALA A 41 -2.83 -22.81 8.87
CA ALA A 41 -1.92 -22.48 9.96
C ALA A 41 -0.77 -21.67 9.36
N GLY A 42 -0.77 -20.35 9.55
CA GLY A 42 0.32 -19.49 9.06
C GLY A 42 -0.03 -18.00 8.89
N ALA A 43 -1.30 -17.64 8.81
CA ALA A 43 -1.67 -16.22 8.81
C ALA A 43 -1.51 -15.67 10.23
N SER A 44 -0.38 -15.03 10.53
CA SER A 44 -0.24 -14.23 11.74
C SER A 44 -1.33 -13.16 11.71
N ARG A 45 -2.35 -13.30 12.58
CA ARG A 45 -3.40 -12.28 12.69
C ARG A 45 -2.69 -10.99 13.10
N GLN A 46 -2.79 -9.97 12.23
CA GLN A 46 -2.33 -8.63 12.56
C GLN A 46 -3.06 -8.20 13.84
N THR A 47 -2.33 -8.15 14.96
CA THR A 47 -2.90 -7.79 16.27
C THR A 47 -2.94 -6.28 16.52
N GLY A 48 -2.34 -5.47 15.62
CA GLY A 48 -2.24 -4.03 15.72
C GLY A 48 -2.57 -3.30 14.40
N PRO A 49 -2.51 -1.97 14.38
CA PRO A 49 -2.83 -1.14 13.21
C PRO A 49 -1.78 -1.27 12.09
N PHE A 50 -0.57 -1.73 12.40
CA PHE A 50 0.55 -1.74 11.48
C PHE A 50 1.00 -3.15 11.11
N ARG A 51 1.18 -3.39 9.81
CA ARG A 51 1.88 -4.56 9.27
C ARG A 51 3.28 -4.12 8.85
N LEU A 52 4.30 -4.92 9.18
CA LEU A 52 5.68 -4.60 8.84
C LEU A 52 6.09 -5.29 7.54
N GLY A 53 6.41 -4.50 6.52
CA GLY A 53 6.78 -4.94 5.18
C GLY A 53 8.23 -4.59 4.83
N LEU A 54 8.82 -5.40 3.96
CA LEU A 54 10.11 -5.15 3.33
C LEU A 54 9.87 -4.63 1.91
N ASN A 55 10.30 -3.40 1.59
CA ASN A 55 10.48 -2.98 0.22
C ASN A 55 11.80 -3.55 -0.30
N THR A 56 11.79 -4.16 -1.45
CA THR A 56 12.96 -4.86 -1.99
C THR A 56 14.13 -3.93 -2.30
N SER A 57 13.89 -2.61 -2.41
CA SER A 57 14.94 -1.59 -2.52
C SER A 57 15.97 -1.68 -1.41
N THR A 58 15.55 -2.06 -0.20
CA THR A 58 16.39 -2.12 1.01
C THR A 58 17.58 -3.08 0.86
N ILE A 59 17.40 -4.16 0.08
CA ILE A 59 18.43 -5.16 -0.22
C ILE A 59 18.68 -5.32 -1.73
N ARG A 60 18.35 -4.30 -2.52
CA ARG A 60 18.45 -4.33 -3.98
C ARG A 60 19.90 -4.33 -4.48
N GLY A 61 20.81 -3.72 -3.72
CA GLY A 61 22.24 -3.67 -4.06
C GLY A 61 22.90 -5.04 -4.14
N GLN A 62 22.38 -6.03 -3.42
CA GLN A 62 22.86 -7.41 -3.45
C GLN A 62 22.42 -8.18 -4.72
N LYS A 63 21.51 -7.60 -5.54
CA LYS A 63 21.10 -8.12 -6.87
C LYS A 63 20.55 -9.55 -6.84
N LEU A 64 19.82 -9.89 -5.79
CA LEU A 64 19.26 -11.22 -5.60
C LEU A 64 18.03 -11.45 -6.50
N PRO A 65 17.80 -12.68 -6.97
CA PRO A 65 16.52 -13.03 -7.57
C PRO A 65 15.37 -12.84 -6.59
N ILE A 66 14.18 -12.42 -7.07
CA ILE A 66 13.02 -12.14 -6.21
C ILE A 66 12.62 -13.32 -5.32
N GLY A 67 12.82 -14.56 -5.79
CA GLY A 67 12.58 -15.77 -5.01
C GLY A 67 13.48 -15.87 -3.76
N GLU A 68 14.72 -15.40 -3.83
CA GLU A 68 15.63 -15.32 -2.68
C GLU A 68 15.25 -14.17 -1.74
N VAL A 69 14.84 -13.03 -2.29
CA VAL A 69 14.34 -11.89 -1.49
C VAL A 69 13.13 -12.31 -0.65
N ILE A 70 12.20 -13.10 -1.21
CA ILE A 70 11.07 -13.68 -0.47
C ILE A 70 11.56 -14.57 0.67
N THR A 71 12.58 -15.42 0.43
CA THR A 71 13.17 -16.25 1.50
C THR A 71 13.77 -15.41 2.62
N ILE A 72 14.44 -14.31 2.28
CA ILE A 72 15.02 -13.39 3.26
C ILE A 72 13.92 -12.71 4.07
N ALA A 73 12.86 -12.21 3.43
CA ALA A 73 11.73 -11.59 4.11
C ALA A 73 11.05 -12.56 5.10
N GLU A 74 10.84 -13.81 4.68
CA GLU A 74 10.31 -14.90 5.51
C GLU A 74 11.22 -15.19 6.71
N ARG A 75 12.50 -15.42 6.48
CA ARG A 75 13.50 -15.73 7.53
C ARG A 75 13.75 -14.57 8.49
N ALA A 76 13.57 -13.34 8.04
CA ALA A 76 13.62 -12.16 8.88
C ALA A 76 12.34 -11.98 9.72
N GLY A 77 11.19 -12.48 9.23
CA GLY A 77 9.89 -12.42 9.91
C GLY A 77 9.02 -11.24 9.48
N TYR A 78 9.19 -10.73 8.28
CA TYR A 78 8.31 -9.71 7.70
C TYR A 78 6.92 -10.25 7.41
N GLN A 79 5.91 -9.40 7.56
CA GLN A 79 4.50 -9.69 7.30
C GLN A 79 4.03 -9.17 5.94
N GLY A 80 4.85 -8.40 5.27
CA GLY A 80 4.60 -7.83 3.96
C GLY A 80 5.85 -7.77 3.10
N LEU A 81 5.65 -7.73 1.79
CA LEU A 81 6.69 -7.49 0.79
C LEU A 81 6.17 -6.49 -0.23
N GLU A 82 7.02 -5.58 -0.65
CA GLU A 82 6.76 -4.61 -1.71
C GLU A 82 7.84 -4.75 -2.79
N PRO A 83 7.59 -5.58 -3.82
CA PRO A 83 8.55 -5.81 -4.89
C PRO A 83 8.55 -4.67 -5.91
N TRP A 84 9.63 -4.56 -6.67
CA TRP A 84 9.71 -3.69 -7.83
C TRP A 84 9.31 -4.42 -9.10
N ILE A 85 8.64 -3.72 -10.02
CA ILE A 85 8.12 -4.31 -11.27
C ILE A 85 9.20 -4.95 -12.11
N ASP A 86 10.39 -4.36 -12.22
CA ASP A 86 11.50 -4.92 -12.99
C ASP A 86 12.03 -6.24 -12.40
N GLU A 87 11.84 -6.50 -11.12
CA GLU A 87 12.17 -7.80 -10.49
C GLU A 87 11.16 -8.88 -10.90
N LEU A 88 9.88 -8.51 -10.96
CA LEU A 88 8.80 -9.39 -11.44
C LEU A 88 8.95 -9.68 -12.93
N GLU A 89 9.29 -8.65 -13.73
CA GLU A 89 9.57 -8.78 -15.17
C GLU A 89 10.75 -9.74 -15.42
N ARG A 90 11.86 -9.55 -14.70
CA ARG A 90 13.02 -10.46 -14.83
C ARG A 90 12.68 -11.89 -14.47
N HIS A 91 11.91 -12.09 -13.39
CA HIS A 91 11.49 -13.44 -12.99
C HIS A 91 10.59 -14.08 -14.05
N ALA A 92 9.61 -13.38 -14.57
CA ALA A 92 8.73 -13.89 -15.62
C ALA A 92 9.50 -14.15 -16.93
N ALA A 93 10.42 -13.27 -17.32
CA ALA A 93 11.24 -13.43 -18.52
C ALA A 93 12.20 -14.64 -18.44
N SER A 94 12.61 -15.03 -17.23
CA SER A 94 13.39 -16.27 -17.00
C SER A 94 12.54 -17.54 -16.96
N GLY A 95 11.25 -17.47 -17.26
CA GLY A 95 10.32 -18.60 -17.23
C GLY A 95 9.71 -18.89 -15.85
N GLY A 96 9.94 -18.02 -14.86
CA GLY A 96 9.39 -18.17 -13.52
C GLY A 96 7.89 -17.81 -13.45
N SER A 97 7.15 -18.51 -12.59
CA SER A 97 5.72 -18.27 -12.33
C SER A 97 5.54 -17.23 -11.23
N LEU A 98 4.85 -16.13 -11.55
CA LEU A 98 4.47 -15.11 -10.57
C LEU A 98 3.39 -15.64 -9.61
N GLU A 99 2.52 -16.50 -10.09
CA GLU A 99 1.47 -17.14 -9.31
C GLU A 99 2.08 -18.03 -8.21
N ASP A 100 3.16 -18.75 -8.53
CA ASP A 100 3.91 -19.58 -7.56
C ASP A 100 4.64 -18.71 -6.53
N LEU A 101 5.25 -17.60 -6.94
CA LEU A 101 5.80 -16.63 -6.00
C LEU A 101 4.74 -16.07 -5.07
N GLY A 102 3.59 -15.70 -5.61
CA GLY A 102 2.45 -15.21 -4.82
C GLY A 102 1.91 -16.27 -3.86
N LYS A 103 1.82 -17.54 -4.30
CA LYS A 103 1.45 -18.64 -3.43
C LYS A 103 2.46 -18.79 -2.28
N ARG A 104 3.74 -18.78 -2.60
CA ARG A 104 4.81 -18.88 -1.61
C ARG A 104 4.76 -17.76 -0.57
N CYS A 105 4.51 -16.51 -0.99
CA CYS A 105 4.32 -15.39 -0.07
C CYS A 105 3.13 -15.65 0.88
N ARG A 106 1.99 -16.11 0.35
CA ARG A 106 0.82 -16.41 1.17
C ARG A 106 1.08 -17.55 2.16
N ASP A 107 1.75 -18.61 1.74
CA ASP A 107 2.10 -19.75 2.59
C ASP A 107 3.03 -19.33 3.73
N ALA A 108 3.94 -18.36 3.48
CA ALA A 108 4.82 -17.74 4.47
C ALA A 108 4.14 -16.63 5.32
N GLY A 109 2.87 -16.35 5.11
CA GLY A 109 2.14 -15.27 5.82
C GLY A 109 2.55 -13.86 5.38
N ILE A 110 3.20 -13.71 4.23
CA ILE A 110 3.65 -12.44 3.66
C ILE A 110 2.60 -11.90 2.69
N ALA A 111 2.05 -10.72 2.97
CA ALA A 111 1.12 -10.03 2.07
C ALA A 111 1.86 -9.13 1.08
N ILE A 112 1.40 -9.08 -0.17
CA ILE A 112 1.86 -8.11 -1.17
C ILE A 112 0.80 -7.01 -1.26
N GLU A 113 0.97 -5.94 -0.47
CA GLU A 113 0.01 -4.84 -0.44
C GLU A 113 0.22 -3.85 -1.58
N SER A 114 1.46 -3.69 -2.03
CA SER A 114 1.86 -2.77 -3.08
C SER A 114 3.07 -3.30 -3.85
N ALA A 115 3.35 -2.71 -5.00
CA ALA A 115 4.59 -2.85 -5.77
C ALA A 115 5.05 -1.49 -6.29
N ILE A 116 6.33 -1.36 -6.62
CA ILE A 116 6.92 -0.13 -7.15
C ILE A 116 7.05 -0.22 -8.66
N GLY A 117 6.45 0.76 -9.36
CA GLY A 117 6.50 0.86 -10.82
C GLY A 117 6.67 2.29 -11.29
N PHE A 118 7.20 2.43 -12.51
CA PHE A 118 7.51 3.73 -13.11
C PHE A 118 6.89 3.83 -14.50
N PHE A 119 5.94 4.75 -14.66
CA PHE A 119 5.25 5.01 -15.93
C PHE A 119 4.76 6.45 -16.01
N GLU A 120 4.73 7.02 -17.22
CA GLU A 120 4.45 8.44 -17.45
C GLU A 120 2.94 8.74 -17.51
N TRP A 121 2.20 8.47 -16.44
CA TRP A 121 0.75 8.69 -16.39
C TRP A 121 0.34 10.17 -16.32
N ILE A 122 1.23 11.02 -15.77
CA ILE A 122 0.96 12.40 -15.36
C ILE A 122 1.31 13.43 -16.44
N VAL A 123 2.14 13.09 -17.41
CA VAL A 123 2.72 14.03 -18.38
C VAL A 123 1.67 14.72 -19.26
N ASP A 124 1.97 15.95 -19.73
CA ASP A 124 1.07 16.73 -20.60
C ASP A 124 0.94 16.14 -22.02
N ASP A 125 2.03 15.61 -22.56
CA ASP A 125 2.04 15.00 -23.88
C ASP A 125 1.10 13.79 -23.95
N PRO A 126 0.04 13.82 -24.77
CA PRO A 126 -0.95 12.75 -24.79
C PRO A 126 -0.40 11.43 -25.34
N ALA A 127 0.56 11.47 -26.28
CA ALA A 127 1.15 10.24 -26.82
C ALA A 127 2.06 9.54 -25.81
N ARG A 128 2.87 10.32 -25.08
CA ARG A 128 3.68 9.80 -23.96
C ARG A 128 2.79 9.25 -22.85
N ARG A 129 1.73 9.98 -22.49
CA ARG A 129 0.79 9.54 -21.47
C ARG A 129 0.07 8.26 -21.86
N GLN A 130 -0.33 8.10 -23.13
CA GLN A 130 -0.94 6.86 -23.61
C GLN A 130 0.02 5.67 -23.46
N LYS A 131 1.28 5.82 -23.85
CA LYS A 131 2.33 4.80 -23.62
C LYS A 131 2.56 4.53 -22.12
N GLY A 132 2.45 5.57 -21.29
CA GLY A 132 2.51 5.45 -19.83
C GLY A 132 1.37 4.61 -19.28
N LEU A 133 0.14 4.80 -19.75
CA LEU A 133 -1.02 3.97 -19.35
C LEU A 133 -0.88 2.51 -19.80
N GLU A 134 -0.33 2.27 -20.99
CA GLU A 134 -0.03 0.90 -21.45
C GLU A 134 1.05 0.22 -20.59
N ALA A 135 2.08 0.97 -20.17
CA ALA A 135 3.09 0.48 -19.25
C ALA A 135 2.47 0.20 -17.86
N ALA A 136 1.61 1.08 -17.37
CA ALA A 136 0.87 0.89 -16.13
C ALA A 136 0.00 -0.37 -16.18
N ARG A 137 -0.70 -0.62 -17.29
CA ARG A 137 -1.49 -1.83 -17.51
C ARG A 137 -0.64 -3.09 -17.35
N ARG A 138 0.50 -3.16 -18.05
CA ARG A 138 1.42 -4.31 -17.95
C ARG A 138 1.93 -4.50 -16.53
N SER A 139 2.32 -3.43 -15.86
CA SER A 139 2.77 -3.48 -14.46
C SER A 139 1.68 -3.98 -13.51
N MET A 140 0.45 -3.48 -13.64
CA MET A 140 -0.69 -3.93 -12.83
C MET A 140 -1.03 -5.41 -13.07
N GLU A 141 -0.90 -5.91 -14.30
CA GLU A 141 -1.09 -7.34 -14.61
C GLU A 141 -0.06 -8.22 -13.89
N LEU A 142 1.21 -7.81 -13.82
CA LEU A 142 2.23 -8.51 -13.03
C LEU A 142 1.89 -8.49 -11.54
N VAL A 143 1.48 -7.33 -11.02
CA VAL A 143 1.06 -7.18 -9.62
C VAL A 143 -0.13 -8.08 -9.29
N ARG A 144 -1.14 -8.13 -10.15
CA ARG A 144 -2.29 -9.02 -10.00
C ARG A 144 -1.88 -10.49 -9.97
N ARG A 145 -0.98 -10.90 -10.88
CA ARG A 145 -0.50 -12.29 -10.99
C ARG A 145 0.23 -12.74 -9.74
N ILE A 146 1.03 -11.90 -9.11
CA ILE A 146 1.69 -12.22 -7.84
C ILE A 146 0.73 -12.11 -6.62
N GLY A 147 -0.51 -11.67 -6.84
CA GLY A 147 -1.51 -11.48 -5.77
C GLY A 147 -1.39 -10.15 -5.03
N GLY A 148 -0.73 -9.17 -5.63
CA GLY A 148 -0.62 -7.80 -5.11
C GLY A 148 -1.91 -7.00 -5.32
N LYS A 149 -2.06 -5.93 -4.55
CA LYS A 149 -3.31 -5.15 -4.52
C LYS A 149 -3.16 -3.74 -5.10
N ARG A 150 -1.95 -3.18 -5.01
CA ARG A 150 -1.69 -1.78 -5.35
C ARG A 150 -0.39 -1.62 -6.12
N LEU A 151 -0.27 -0.48 -6.80
CA LEU A 151 0.92 -0.11 -7.56
C LEU A 151 1.23 1.36 -7.30
N ALA A 152 2.48 1.68 -6.97
CA ALA A 152 2.95 3.06 -6.85
C ALA A 152 2.77 3.81 -8.18
N ALA A 153 2.31 5.04 -8.11
CA ALA A 153 2.12 5.95 -9.24
C ALA A 153 2.85 7.28 -8.97
N PRO A 154 4.19 7.30 -9.00
CA PRO A 154 4.99 8.49 -8.81
C PRO A 154 4.86 9.45 -10.01
N PRO A 155 5.27 10.74 -9.87
CA PRO A 155 5.18 11.75 -10.91
C PRO A 155 6.26 11.62 -12.00
N VAL A 156 6.43 10.42 -12.57
CA VAL A 156 7.41 10.14 -13.61
C VAL A 156 7.17 11.03 -14.83
N GLY A 157 8.25 11.67 -15.31
CA GLY A 157 8.21 12.59 -16.45
C GLY A 157 7.75 14.02 -16.09
N ALA A 158 7.31 14.27 -14.84
CA ALA A 158 6.94 15.59 -14.34
C ALA A 158 7.83 16.09 -13.18
N THR A 159 8.88 15.36 -12.83
CA THR A 159 9.75 15.63 -11.67
C THR A 159 10.39 17.01 -11.71
N ASN A 160 10.88 17.45 -12.88
CA ASN A 160 11.56 18.72 -13.07
C ASN A 160 10.62 19.84 -13.55
N ARG A 161 9.32 19.58 -13.64
CA ARG A 161 8.34 20.51 -14.14
C ARG A 161 7.20 20.70 -13.13
N ALA A 162 6.90 21.95 -12.80
CA ALA A 162 5.71 22.26 -12.03
C ALA A 162 4.47 22.13 -12.96
N MET A 163 3.45 21.42 -12.49
CA MET A 163 2.14 21.34 -13.13
C MET A 163 1.15 22.13 -12.25
N PRO A 164 0.86 23.38 -12.60
CA PRO A 164 0.07 24.25 -11.74
C PRO A 164 -1.41 23.83 -11.67
N ASP A 165 -1.92 23.15 -12.69
CA ASP A 165 -3.30 22.65 -12.75
C ASP A 165 -3.36 21.21 -12.19
N LEU A 166 -3.45 21.10 -10.87
CA LEU A 166 -3.57 19.81 -10.17
C LEU A 166 -4.94 19.15 -10.41
N VAL A 167 -5.97 19.90 -10.77
CA VAL A 167 -7.28 19.33 -11.14
C VAL A 167 -7.16 18.53 -12.45
N ARG A 168 -6.37 19.04 -13.41
CA ARG A 168 -6.06 18.28 -14.61
C ARG A 168 -5.22 17.03 -14.31
N VAL A 169 -4.31 17.11 -13.34
CA VAL A 169 -3.57 15.95 -12.85
C VAL A 169 -4.51 14.92 -12.21
N ALA A 170 -5.50 15.37 -11.47
CA ALA A 170 -6.54 14.50 -10.88
C ALA A 170 -7.36 13.76 -11.94
N GLN A 171 -7.73 14.44 -13.05
CA GLN A 171 -8.41 13.78 -14.18
C GLN A 171 -7.55 12.66 -14.80
N ARG A 172 -6.22 12.86 -14.87
CA ARG A 172 -5.28 11.82 -15.36
C ARG A 172 -5.17 10.67 -14.35
N TYR A 173 -5.17 10.98 -13.07
CA TYR A 173 -5.20 9.97 -12.03
C TYR A 173 -6.52 9.18 -12.06
N ARG A 174 -7.66 9.84 -12.30
CA ARG A 174 -8.95 9.17 -12.51
C ARG A 174 -8.84 8.12 -13.62
N ALA A 175 -8.32 8.49 -14.81
CA ALA A 175 -8.14 7.53 -15.90
C ALA A 175 -7.23 6.35 -15.53
N LEU A 176 -6.20 6.58 -14.71
CA LEU A 176 -5.34 5.52 -14.19
C LEU A 176 -6.08 4.62 -13.19
N LEU A 177 -6.96 5.17 -12.35
CA LEU A 177 -7.80 4.41 -11.41
C LEU A 177 -8.84 3.57 -12.16
N ASP A 178 -9.48 4.12 -13.19
CA ASP A 178 -10.43 3.39 -14.06
C ASP A 178 -9.74 2.20 -14.75
N LEU A 179 -8.47 2.36 -15.14
CA LEU A 179 -7.64 1.27 -15.64
C LEU A 179 -7.36 0.24 -14.54
N GLY A 180 -7.04 0.69 -13.34
CA GLY A 180 -6.81 -0.17 -12.17
C GLY A 180 -8.04 -1.00 -11.82
N ASP A 181 -9.23 -0.45 -11.93
CA ASP A 181 -10.49 -1.16 -11.69
C ASP A 181 -10.70 -2.32 -12.67
N GLN A 182 -10.34 -2.14 -13.95
CA GLN A 182 -10.43 -3.20 -14.97
C GLN A 182 -9.52 -4.40 -14.65
N ILE A 183 -8.38 -4.14 -14.00
CA ILE A 183 -7.36 -5.16 -13.73
C ILE A 183 -7.49 -5.73 -12.31
N GLY A 184 -8.05 -4.95 -11.38
CA GLY A 184 -8.16 -5.30 -9.96
C GLY A 184 -6.93 -4.88 -9.13
N VAL A 185 -6.14 -3.91 -9.60
CA VAL A 185 -4.97 -3.34 -8.90
C VAL A 185 -5.12 -1.83 -8.82
N ILE A 186 -5.01 -1.27 -7.62
CA ILE A 186 -5.26 0.15 -7.37
C ILE A 186 -3.94 0.93 -7.46
N PRO A 187 -3.80 1.90 -8.38
CA PRO A 187 -2.66 2.81 -8.37
C PRO A 187 -2.76 3.77 -7.18
N GLN A 188 -1.63 4.04 -6.51
CA GLN A 188 -1.50 4.97 -5.40
C GLN A 188 -0.66 6.17 -5.83
N VAL A 189 -1.17 7.39 -5.66
CA VAL A 189 -0.37 8.60 -5.94
C VAL A 189 0.78 8.68 -4.96
N GLU A 190 2.00 8.58 -5.44
CA GLU A 190 3.20 8.66 -4.62
C GLU A 190 3.73 10.09 -4.51
N VAL A 191 4.14 10.47 -3.30
CA VAL A 191 4.78 11.77 -3.04
C VAL A 191 6.29 11.64 -3.25
N TRP A 192 6.84 12.39 -4.20
CA TRP A 192 8.31 12.48 -4.40
C TRP A 192 8.83 13.86 -4.00
N GLY A 193 9.41 13.97 -2.81
CA GLY A 193 9.82 15.23 -2.20
C GLY A 193 10.84 16.07 -2.98
N HIS A 194 11.54 15.49 -3.95
CA HIS A 194 12.42 16.19 -4.88
C HIS A 194 11.69 16.68 -6.15
N SER A 195 10.46 16.24 -6.36
CA SER A 195 9.67 16.59 -7.54
C SER A 195 9.03 17.96 -7.41
N ARG A 196 8.94 18.68 -8.53
CA ARG A 196 8.23 19.96 -8.63
C ARG A 196 6.71 19.79 -8.80
N THR A 197 6.26 18.57 -9.02
CA THR A 197 4.84 18.17 -9.07
C THR A 197 4.67 16.93 -8.20
N LEU A 198 3.67 16.93 -7.34
CA LEU A 198 3.45 15.90 -6.30
C LEU A 198 4.65 15.76 -5.34
N GLY A 199 5.32 16.86 -5.07
CA GLY A 199 6.43 16.93 -4.10
C GLY A 199 5.96 17.04 -2.66
N ARG A 200 4.66 17.28 -2.42
CA ARG A 200 4.09 17.53 -1.10
C ARG A 200 2.83 16.69 -0.86
N LEU A 201 2.59 16.37 0.42
CA LEU A 201 1.41 15.61 0.84
C LEU A 201 0.10 16.27 0.38
N GLY A 202 -0.03 17.59 0.53
CA GLY A 202 -1.23 18.33 0.14
C GLY A 202 -1.51 18.28 -1.36
N GLU A 203 -0.49 18.23 -2.20
CA GLU A 203 -0.68 18.08 -3.66
C GLU A 203 -1.20 16.70 -4.02
N ALA A 204 -0.65 15.63 -3.42
CA ALA A 204 -1.13 14.27 -3.62
C ALA A 204 -2.55 14.08 -3.07
N ALA A 205 -2.86 14.67 -1.91
CA ALA A 205 -4.18 14.64 -1.32
C ALA A 205 -5.21 15.35 -2.21
N LEU A 206 -4.87 16.53 -2.73
CA LEU A 206 -5.73 17.26 -3.67
C LEU A 206 -6.01 16.41 -4.92
N VAL A 207 -4.97 15.85 -5.53
CA VAL A 207 -5.13 15.00 -6.75
C VAL A 207 -5.98 13.78 -6.45
N ALA A 208 -5.83 13.15 -5.29
CA ALA A 208 -6.66 12.02 -4.90
C ALA A 208 -8.13 12.42 -4.69
N MET A 209 -8.39 13.54 -4.02
CA MET A 209 -9.76 14.05 -3.78
C MET A 209 -10.44 14.48 -5.08
N GLU A 210 -9.77 15.29 -5.90
CA GLU A 210 -10.33 15.83 -7.16
C GLU A 210 -10.45 14.77 -8.27
N SER A 211 -9.89 13.57 -8.08
CA SER A 211 -10.10 12.44 -9.01
C SER A 211 -11.52 11.89 -8.95
N ASP A 212 -12.27 12.20 -7.89
CA ASP A 212 -13.65 11.73 -7.66
C ASP A 212 -13.80 10.22 -7.86
N HIS A 213 -12.82 9.42 -7.38
CA HIS A 213 -12.83 7.97 -7.49
C HIS A 213 -12.85 7.31 -6.10
N PRO A 214 -13.75 6.34 -5.82
CA PRO A 214 -13.94 5.78 -4.49
C PRO A 214 -12.72 5.02 -3.95
N LYS A 215 -11.80 4.59 -4.82
CA LYS A 215 -10.56 3.89 -4.46
C LYS A 215 -9.32 4.79 -4.52
N ALA A 216 -9.50 6.11 -4.73
CA ALA A 216 -8.36 7.04 -4.74
C ALA A 216 -7.61 6.98 -3.42
N CYS A 217 -6.29 6.86 -3.50
CA CYS A 217 -5.41 6.76 -2.33
C CYS A 217 -4.02 7.29 -2.67
N ILE A 218 -3.24 7.53 -1.63
CA ILE A 218 -1.89 8.08 -1.73
C ILE A 218 -0.88 7.12 -1.09
N LEU A 219 0.35 7.21 -1.55
CA LEU A 219 1.51 6.52 -1.00
C LEU A 219 2.47 7.57 -0.44
N PRO A 220 2.39 7.89 0.86
CA PRO A 220 3.34 8.77 1.49
C PRO A 220 4.63 8.02 1.81
N ASP A 221 5.73 8.77 1.89
CA ASP A 221 7.07 8.31 2.24
C ASP A 221 7.66 9.29 3.25
N VAL A 222 8.16 8.80 4.38
CA VAL A 222 8.67 9.66 5.47
C VAL A 222 9.80 10.56 4.98
N TYR A 223 10.77 10.01 4.26
CA TYR A 223 11.87 10.79 3.68
C TYR A 223 11.36 11.79 2.64
N HIS A 224 10.50 11.38 1.73
CA HIS A 224 9.96 12.29 0.71
C HIS A 224 9.08 13.39 1.29
N LEU A 225 8.28 13.11 2.31
CA LEU A 225 7.52 14.14 3.01
C LEU A 225 8.46 15.21 3.62
N HIS A 226 9.52 14.78 4.28
CA HIS A 226 10.54 15.68 4.80
C HIS A 226 11.24 16.43 3.66
N ARG A 227 11.74 15.72 2.66
CA ARG A 227 12.48 16.29 1.51
C ARG A 227 11.66 17.36 0.77
N GLY A 228 10.36 17.15 0.61
CA GLY A 228 9.41 18.09 -0.02
C GLY A 228 8.93 19.20 0.91
N GLY A 229 9.28 19.16 2.20
CA GLY A 229 8.86 20.16 3.18
C GLY A 229 7.38 20.05 3.59
N SER A 230 6.81 18.84 3.55
CA SER A 230 5.48 18.58 4.10
C SER A 230 5.53 18.48 5.63
N ALA A 231 4.54 19.04 6.30
CA ALA A 231 4.31 18.78 7.72
C ALA A 231 3.72 17.35 7.88
N LEU A 232 4.38 16.48 8.66
CA LEU A 232 3.89 15.11 8.90
C LEU A 232 2.51 15.08 9.56
N GLY A 233 2.22 16.04 10.47
CA GLY A 233 0.91 16.18 11.11
C GLY A 233 -0.26 16.41 10.14
N GLY A 234 -0.01 16.81 8.89
CA GLY A 234 -1.03 16.90 7.85
C GLY A 234 -1.74 15.56 7.54
N ILE A 235 -1.10 14.44 7.92
CA ILE A 235 -1.68 13.10 7.76
C ILE A 235 -2.98 12.92 8.57
N GLN A 236 -3.13 13.63 9.69
CA GLN A 236 -4.32 13.61 10.55
C GLN A 236 -5.58 14.17 9.87
N LEU A 237 -5.42 14.96 8.80
CA LEU A 237 -6.55 15.50 8.03
C LEU A 237 -7.09 14.48 7.01
N LEU A 238 -6.44 13.35 6.85
CA LEU A 238 -6.80 12.33 5.86
C LEU A 238 -7.68 11.25 6.49
N SER A 239 -8.53 10.64 5.65
CA SER A 239 -9.29 9.47 6.03
C SER A 239 -8.39 8.22 6.06
N PRO A 240 -8.64 7.21 6.93
CA PRO A 240 -7.96 5.92 6.88
C PRO A 240 -8.00 5.21 5.51
N ARG A 241 -8.97 5.56 4.68
CA ARG A 241 -9.09 5.03 3.31
C ARG A 241 -8.07 5.62 2.34
N ALA A 242 -7.42 6.73 2.71
CA ALA A 242 -6.48 7.42 1.84
C ALA A 242 -5.08 6.79 1.85
N ILE A 243 -4.71 6.01 2.88
CA ILE A 243 -3.36 5.46 3.03
C ILE A 243 -3.44 3.98 3.38
N HIS A 244 -2.81 3.14 2.58
CA HIS A 244 -2.73 1.69 2.80
C HIS A 244 -1.32 1.19 3.00
N VAL A 245 -0.35 1.91 2.44
CA VAL A 245 1.09 1.69 2.58
C VAL A 245 1.75 3.02 2.90
N LEU A 246 2.74 3.00 3.75
CA LEU A 246 3.63 4.12 4.06
C LEU A 246 5.06 3.63 3.90
N HIS A 247 5.86 4.27 3.06
CA HIS A 247 7.30 4.01 3.03
C HIS A 247 7.91 4.52 4.33
N PHE A 248 8.36 3.56 5.13
CA PHE A 248 8.79 3.78 6.50
C PHE A 248 10.30 3.67 6.60
N ASN A 249 10.93 4.82 6.61
CA ASN A 249 12.36 5.04 6.68
C ASN A 249 12.63 6.19 7.68
N ASP A 250 13.89 6.55 7.83
CA ASP A 250 14.32 7.70 8.59
C ASP A 250 15.39 8.47 7.79
N TYR A 251 15.76 9.63 8.24
CA TYR A 251 16.76 10.50 7.60
C TYR A 251 17.63 11.17 8.65
N PRO A 252 18.95 11.40 8.36
CA PRO A 252 19.85 12.08 9.28
C PRO A 252 19.55 13.57 9.36
N ALA A 253 20.05 14.23 10.42
CA ALA A 253 19.99 15.68 10.57
C ALA A 253 20.93 16.43 9.60
N ASP A 254 22.01 15.78 9.19
CA ASP A 254 23.01 16.27 8.23
C ASP A 254 23.24 15.21 7.14
N PRO A 255 23.20 15.58 5.87
CA PRO A 255 23.15 16.92 5.29
C PRO A 255 21.76 17.58 5.45
N PRO A 256 21.64 18.92 5.26
CA PRO A 256 20.37 19.60 5.34
C PRO A 256 19.39 19.08 4.28
N ARG A 257 18.10 19.19 4.56
CA ARG A 257 16.97 18.63 3.79
C ARG A 257 17.11 18.77 2.26
N GLU A 258 17.56 19.93 1.79
CA GLU A 258 17.69 20.26 0.36
C GLU A 258 18.82 19.49 -0.34
N LYS A 259 19.74 18.92 0.42
CA LYS A 259 20.89 18.16 -0.08
C LYS A 259 20.74 16.65 0.11
N LEU A 260 19.75 16.23 0.91
CA LEU A 260 19.46 14.80 1.10
C LEU A 260 19.15 14.09 -0.22
N THR A 261 19.67 12.89 -0.35
CA THR A 261 19.41 11.96 -1.45
C THR A 261 18.79 10.66 -0.91
N ASP A 262 18.26 9.83 -1.78
CA ASP A 262 17.70 8.53 -1.37
C ASP A 262 18.73 7.63 -0.68
N ALA A 263 20.03 7.79 -1.00
CA ALA A 263 21.11 7.04 -0.37
C ALA A 263 21.37 7.43 1.09
N ASP A 264 20.84 8.56 1.54
CA ASP A 264 20.98 9.05 2.92
C ASP A 264 19.90 8.49 3.86
N ARG A 265 18.91 7.78 3.32
CA ARG A 265 17.89 7.11 4.15
C ARG A 265 18.55 6.11 5.09
N VAL A 266 18.09 6.10 6.35
CA VAL A 266 18.59 5.20 7.40
C VAL A 266 17.43 4.37 7.98
N TYR A 267 17.76 3.38 8.80
CA TYR A 267 16.74 2.61 9.51
C TYR A 267 15.87 3.51 10.38
N PRO A 268 14.57 3.16 10.54
CA PRO A 268 13.68 3.86 11.48
C PRO A 268 14.28 3.93 12.90
N GLY A 269 14.39 5.15 13.43
CA GLY A 269 14.98 5.44 14.74
C GLY A 269 16.49 5.70 14.74
N ASP A 270 17.18 5.59 13.60
CA ASP A 270 18.58 5.97 13.47
C ASP A 270 18.77 7.41 12.95
N GLY A 271 17.67 8.09 12.66
CA GLY A 271 17.62 9.47 12.19
C GLY A 271 16.90 10.41 13.16
N VAL A 272 16.31 11.46 12.59
CA VAL A 272 15.63 12.53 13.34
C VAL A 272 14.15 12.69 13.02
N ALA A 273 13.57 11.78 12.24
CA ALA A 273 12.16 11.84 11.91
C ALA A 273 11.29 11.60 13.17
N PRO A 274 10.21 12.35 13.38
CA PRO A 274 9.30 12.18 14.52
C PRO A 274 8.39 10.95 14.35
N LEU A 275 8.99 9.77 14.14
CA LEU A 275 8.30 8.53 13.78
C LEU A 275 7.31 8.07 14.84
N LYS A 276 7.65 8.23 16.13
CA LYS A 276 6.75 7.88 17.24
C LYS A 276 5.44 8.67 17.11
N THR A 277 5.51 9.98 16.97
CA THR A 277 4.35 10.86 16.83
C THR A 277 3.54 10.50 15.58
N LEU A 278 4.20 10.29 14.45
CA LEU A 278 3.56 9.89 13.20
C LEU A 278 2.73 8.61 13.37
N LEU A 279 3.27 7.57 14.03
CA LEU A 279 2.55 6.32 14.26
C LEU A 279 1.40 6.49 15.26
N GLN A 280 1.55 7.35 16.28
CA GLN A 280 0.47 7.71 17.19
C GLN A 280 -0.69 8.40 16.46
N ASP A 281 -0.38 9.34 15.58
CA ASP A 281 -1.35 10.05 14.75
C ASP A 281 -2.12 9.09 13.84
N LEU A 282 -1.41 8.18 13.16
CA LEU A 282 -2.02 7.16 12.32
C LEU A 282 -2.91 6.20 13.13
N ALA A 283 -2.44 5.73 14.29
CA ALA A 283 -3.21 4.81 15.13
C ALA A 283 -4.49 5.50 15.68
N THR A 284 -4.37 6.72 16.18
CA THR A 284 -5.49 7.53 16.69
C THR A 284 -6.50 7.84 15.58
N GLY A 285 -6.03 8.11 14.36
CA GLY A 285 -6.86 8.32 13.18
C GLY A 285 -7.53 7.03 12.64
N GLY A 286 -7.27 5.87 13.25
CA GLY A 286 -7.87 4.59 12.84
C GLY A 286 -7.26 3.97 11.59
N PHE A 287 -6.08 4.42 11.18
CA PHE A 287 -5.39 3.88 10.01
C PHE A 287 -4.89 2.45 10.25
N ARG A 288 -4.99 1.62 9.21
CA ARG A 288 -4.41 0.28 9.15
C ARG A 288 -3.49 0.20 7.94
N VAL A 289 -2.19 0.29 8.18
CA VAL A 289 -1.18 0.57 7.15
C VAL A 289 -0.11 -0.51 7.14
N MET A 290 0.38 -0.88 5.97
CA MET A 290 1.66 -1.55 5.85
C MET A 290 2.77 -0.49 5.92
N LEU A 291 3.59 -0.58 6.96
CA LEU A 291 4.85 0.15 7.05
C LEU A 291 5.87 -0.60 6.20
N SER A 292 6.25 -0.04 5.07
CA SER A 292 7.15 -0.67 4.11
C SER A 292 8.56 -0.07 4.24
N LEU A 293 9.52 -0.88 4.69
CA LEU A 293 10.90 -0.44 4.87
C LEU A 293 11.57 -0.20 3.52
N GLU A 294 11.65 1.06 3.11
CA GLU A 294 12.25 1.44 1.84
C GLU A 294 13.53 2.24 2.03
N LEU A 295 14.67 1.61 1.78
CA LEU A 295 16.00 2.18 1.92
C LEU A 295 16.81 1.99 0.64
N PHE A 296 17.69 2.98 0.36
CA PHE A 296 18.63 2.95 -0.77
C PHE A 296 20.07 3.16 -0.29
N ASN A 297 20.34 2.85 0.97
CA ASN A 297 21.61 3.10 1.62
C ASN A 297 22.69 2.15 1.09
N ARG A 298 23.72 2.70 0.47
CA ARG A 298 24.77 1.92 -0.16
C ARG A 298 25.61 1.10 0.82
N LYS A 299 25.71 1.54 2.08
CA LYS A 299 26.38 0.78 3.13
C LYS A 299 25.62 -0.53 3.39
N TYR A 300 24.27 -0.45 3.54
CA TYR A 300 23.45 -1.63 3.75
C TYR A 300 23.49 -2.58 2.53
N TRP A 301 23.62 -2.03 1.33
CA TRP A 301 23.76 -2.83 0.12
C TRP A 301 25.09 -3.62 0.02
N SER A 302 26.08 -3.31 0.85
CA SER A 302 27.35 -4.05 0.95
C SER A 302 27.37 -5.08 2.07
N GLU A 303 26.31 -5.15 2.90
CA GLU A 303 26.20 -6.05 4.04
C GLU A 303 25.42 -7.34 3.66
N ASP A 304 25.41 -8.33 4.56
CA ASP A 304 24.59 -9.53 4.40
C ASP A 304 23.10 -9.17 4.34
N PRO A 305 22.37 -9.56 3.29
CA PRO A 305 21.00 -9.11 3.07
C PRO A 305 20.02 -9.59 4.14
N LEU A 306 20.24 -10.77 4.75
CA LEU A 306 19.40 -11.26 5.83
C LEU A 306 19.64 -10.45 7.11
N GLN A 307 20.89 -10.07 7.37
CA GLN A 307 21.22 -9.21 8.51
C GLN A 307 20.60 -7.81 8.34
N VAL A 308 20.72 -7.22 7.15
CA VAL A 308 20.06 -5.92 6.82
C VAL A 308 18.57 -6.00 7.05
N ALA A 309 17.91 -7.05 6.53
CA ALA A 309 16.47 -7.23 6.70
C ALA A 309 16.07 -7.41 8.16
N ARG A 310 16.81 -8.19 8.96
CA ARG A 310 16.55 -8.39 10.39
C ARG A 310 16.72 -7.11 11.18
N THR A 311 17.85 -6.40 10.99
CA THR A 311 18.10 -5.12 11.66
C THR A 311 16.97 -4.13 11.37
N GLY A 312 16.57 -4.01 10.10
CA GLY A 312 15.48 -3.13 9.71
C GLY A 312 14.16 -3.49 10.41
N LEU A 313 13.80 -4.76 10.45
CA LEU A 313 12.59 -5.22 11.13
C LEU A 313 12.62 -4.95 12.66
N GLU A 314 13.76 -5.19 13.31
CA GLU A 314 13.94 -4.89 14.74
C GLU A 314 13.77 -3.40 15.04
N LYS A 315 14.36 -2.54 14.23
CA LYS A 315 14.20 -1.07 14.31
C LYS A 315 12.75 -0.64 14.12
N MET A 316 12.07 -1.16 13.12
CA MET A 316 10.64 -0.89 12.92
C MET A 316 9.80 -1.30 14.12
N LYS A 317 10.02 -2.52 14.67
CA LYS A 317 9.32 -3.02 15.86
C LYS A 317 9.53 -2.11 17.07
N ALA A 318 10.76 -1.66 17.30
CA ALA A 318 11.10 -0.76 18.42
C ALA A 318 10.29 0.56 18.34
N ILE A 319 10.21 1.17 17.16
CA ILE A 319 9.42 2.40 16.97
C ILE A 319 7.91 2.15 17.16
N VAL A 320 7.38 1.04 16.62
CA VAL A 320 5.97 0.68 16.79
C VAL A 320 5.65 0.46 18.27
N GLN A 321 6.50 -0.25 19.02
CA GLN A 321 6.32 -0.44 20.46
C GLN A 321 6.37 0.89 21.23
N ALA A 322 7.35 1.75 20.92
CA ALA A 322 7.46 3.06 21.53
C ALA A 322 6.25 3.97 21.27
N SER A 323 5.55 3.79 20.13
CA SER A 323 4.34 4.53 19.80
C SER A 323 3.10 4.07 20.59
N GLN A 324 3.10 2.86 21.12
CA GLN A 324 1.97 2.27 21.87
C GLN A 324 2.07 2.48 23.39
N GLY A 325 3.23 2.87 23.90
CA GLY A 325 3.55 2.99 25.33
C GLY A 325 3.50 4.44 25.86
N GLY A 326 2.70 5.29 25.27
CA GLY A 326 2.53 6.69 25.68
C GLY A 326 1.14 7.03 26.15
#